data_40270717f08cc072460981a3b0d26bc3
#
_entry.id   40270717f08cc072460981a3b0d26bc3
#
_cell.length_a   1.000
_cell.length_b   1.000
_cell.length_c   1.000
_cell.angle_alpha   90.00
_cell.angle_beta   90.00
_cell.angle_gamma   90.00
#
_symmetry.space_group_name_H-M   'P 1'
#
loop_
_entity.id
_entity.type
_entity.pdbx_description
1 polymer ?
#
loop_
_entity_poly.entity_id
_entity_poly.type
_entity_poly.pdbx_seq_one_letter_code
_entity_poly.pdbx_strand_id
1 'polypeptide(L)'
;MTDTRMRFFGNLHPAVSMAYFVLVLGLTLACMHPVTVVLSFLGASWFSIRLRGWRAYGHTMRFVGPMFLLIALANPLFNHRGVTMLFTINHLWYTLEAVCYGLVSGCSLCAVIMWFTCYQEVMTSDKFLYLFGKPFPGTSLLITMTLRFIPQLQQNRREIRQSQAMLQEEGTRLLQRLGSSLRNLSVLLTMSMEAAVETADSMKARGYGAKRRTTFHLFRFDGRDARTLGLILAVAGVCITARAFGHGYMEFYPAMTPVVLGSSSYTMFIFYAVLMFLPGILETKEAIRWRSYGLNT
;
A
#
# COMPACT_ATOMS: atom_id res chain seq x y z
N MET A 1 15.99 -14.36 -5.42
CA MET A 1 16.72 -13.36 -6.22
C MET A 1 15.70 -12.33 -6.66
N THR A 2 15.61 -11.23 -5.95
CA THR A 2 14.72 -10.12 -6.29
C THR A 2 15.35 -9.36 -7.43
N ASP A 3 14.68 -9.43 -8.57
CA ASP A 3 15.00 -8.73 -9.81
C ASP A 3 15.19 -7.23 -9.51
N THR A 4 16.45 -6.77 -9.49
CA THR A 4 16.83 -5.38 -9.20
C THR A 4 16.54 -4.55 -10.45
N ARG A 5 15.29 -4.56 -10.91
CA ARG A 5 14.84 -3.62 -11.91
C ARG A 5 14.95 -2.25 -11.27
N MET A 6 15.79 -1.39 -11.83
CA MET A 6 15.94 -0.01 -11.39
C MET A 6 14.59 0.68 -11.47
N ARG A 7 13.94 0.83 -10.32
CA ARG A 7 12.59 1.39 -10.19
C ARG A 7 12.73 2.90 -10.06
N PHE A 8 12.34 3.64 -11.07
CA PHE A 8 12.38 5.11 -11.03
C PHE A 8 11.58 5.66 -9.86
N PHE A 9 10.32 5.21 -9.74
CA PHE A 9 9.43 5.65 -8.68
C PHE A 9 9.89 5.19 -7.29
N GLY A 10 10.58 4.03 -7.24
CA GLY A 10 11.22 3.54 -6.03
C GLY A 10 12.42 4.38 -5.57
N ASN A 11 13.08 5.10 -6.46
CA ASN A 11 14.26 5.92 -6.15
C ASN A 11 13.94 7.40 -5.87
N LEU A 12 12.67 7.82 -6.02
CA LEU A 12 12.23 9.15 -5.64
C LEU A 12 12.29 9.35 -4.12
N HIS A 13 12.40 10.62 -3.71
CA HIS A 13 12.36 10.97 -2.29
C HIS A 13 11.09 10.41 -1.61
N PRO A 14 11.19 9.80 -0.42
CA PRO A 14 10.08 9.14 0.27
C PRO A 14 8.83 10.02 0.43
N ALA A 15 9.02 11.34 0.63
CA ALA A 15 7.91 12.28 0.75
C ALA A 15 7.08 12.40 -0.53
N VAL A 16 7.71 12.33 -1.71
CA VAL A 16 7.02 12.40 -3.01
C VAL A 16 6.16 11.16 -3.23
N SER A 17 6.75 9.98 -2.98
CA SER A 17 6.04 8.71 -3.09
C SER A 17 4.87 8.63 -2.12
N MET A 18 5.07 9.04 -0.85
CA MET A 18 4.00 9.06 0.16
C MET A 18 2.87 10.00 -0.24
N ALA A 19 3.20 11.26 -0.63
CA ALA A 19 2.21 12.24 -1.06
C ALA A 19 1.39 11.73 -2.26
N TYR A 20 2.04 11.10 -3.24
CA TYR A 20 1.37 10.51 -4.38
C TYR A 20 0.32 9.45 -3.95
N PHE A 21 0.73 8.45 -3.16
CA PHE A 21 -0.19 7.38 -2.75
C PHE A 21 -1.33 7.89 -1.87
N VAL A 22 -1.07 8.83 -0.96
CA VAL A 22 -2.11 9.45 -0.12
C VAL A 22 -3.14 10.17 -0.99
N LEU A 23 -2.69 10.94 -1.98
CA LEU A 23 -3.59 11.67 -2.88
C LEU A 23 -4.39 10.72 -3.78
N VAL A 24 -3.75 9.70 -4.35
CA VAL A 24 -4.42 8.71 -5.21
C VAL A 24 -5.46 7.91 -4.43
N LEU A 25 -5.11 7.39 -3.25
CA LEU A 25 -6.03 6.65 -2.40
C LEU A 25 -7.18 7.55 -1.93
N GLY A 26 -6.87 8.77 -1.49
CA GLY A 26 -7.88 9.74 -1.06
C GLY A 26 -8.86 10.10 -2.19
N LEU A 27 -8.35 10.38 -3.39
CA LEU A 27 -9.19 10.68 -4.56
C LEU A 27 -10.01 9.47 -5.02
N THR A 28 -9.43 8.25 -4.99
CA THR A 28 -10.17 7.02 -5.36
C THR A 28 -11.34 6.77 -4.42
N LEU A 29 -11.17 7.03 -3.12
CA LEU A 29 -12.24 6.89 -2.13
C LEU A 29 -13.25 8.03 -2.20
N ALA A 30 -12.80 9.26 -2.50
CA ALA A 30 -13.67 10.44 -2.57
C ALA A 30 -14.54 10.48 -3.83
N CYS A 31 -14.08 9.92 -4.95
CA CYS A 31 -14.73 9.98 -6.26
C CYS A 31 -15.40 8.65 -6.60
N MET A 32 -16.64 8.43 -6.11
CA MET A 32 -17.45 7.25 -6.44
C MET A 32 -18.20 7.40 -7.77
N HIS A 33 -17.48 7.73 -8.84
CA HIS A 33 -18.04 7.78 -10.19
C HIS A 33 -17.54 6.55 -11.00
N PRO A 34 -18.38 5.86 -11.79
CA PRO A 34 -17.98 4.67 -12.54
C PRO A 34 -16.69 4.87 -13.37
N VAL A 35 -16.59 6.01 -14.07
CA VAL A 35 -15.44 6.35 -14.91
C VAL A 35 -14.15 6.50 -14.08
N THR A 36 -14.21 7.22 -12.96
CA THR A 36 -13.02 7.43 -12.11
C THR A 36 -12.55 6.14 -11.48
N VAL A 37 -13.47 5.29 -11.02
CA VAL A 37 -13.15 4.00 -10.40
C VAL A 37 -12.50 3.05 -11.41
N VAL A 38 -13.04 2.97 -12.63
CA VAL A 38 -12.44 2.14 -13.71
C VAL A 38 -11.06 2.66 -14.09
N LEU A 39 -10.89 3.99 -14.25
CA LEU A 39 -9.58 4.59 -14.53
C LEU A 39 -8.57 4.31 -13.42
N SER A 40 -8.98 4.40 -12.16
CA SER A 40 -8.13 4.08 -11.01
C SER A 40 -7.72 2.61 -11.02
N PHE A 41 -8.65 1.68 -11.26
CA PHE A 41 -8.37 0.26 -11.33
C PHE A 41 -7.41 -0.09 -12.47
N LEU A 42 -7.61 0.50 -13.67
CA LEU A 42 -6.72 0.29 -14.82
C LEU A 42 -5.33 0.86 -14.55
N GLY A 43 -5.23 2.06 -13.98
CA GLY A 43 -3.96 2.68 -13.61
C GLY A 43 -3.19 1.85 -12.58
N ALA A 44 -3.86 1.39 -11.51
CA ALA A 44 -3.29 0.52 -10.49
C ALA A 44 -2.82 -0.83 -11.07
N SER A 45 -3.63 -1.43 -11.95
CA SER A 45 -3.31 -2.70 -12.62
C SER A 45 -2.08 -2.56 -13.51
N TRP A 46 -2.03 -1.52 -14.34
CA TRP A 46 -0.88 -1.26 -15.21
C TRP A 46 0.40 -1.04 -14.39
N PHE A 47 0.32 -0.20 -13.34
CA PHE A 47 1.46 0.06 -12.47
C PHE A 47 1.92 -1.19 -11.71
N SER A 48 0.98 -2.01 -11.20
CA SER A 48 1.29 -3.29 -10.54
C SER A 48 2.00 -4.27 -11.47
N ILE A 49 1.55 -4.39 -12.73
CA ILE A 49 2.20 -5.25 -13.73
C ILE A 49 3.64 -4.78 -14.01
N ARG A 50 3.85 -3.47 -14.08
CA ARG A 50 5.20 -2.90 -14.29
C ARG A 50 6.12 -3.11 -13.11
N LEU A 51 5.62 -2.99 -11.88
CA LEU A 51 6.40 -3.14 -10.65
C LEU A 51 6.74 -4.60 -10.32
N ARG A 52 5.73 -5.48 -10.37
CA ARG A 52 5.81 -6.84 -9.82
C ARG A 52 5.81 -7.93 -10.90
N GLY A 53 5.43 -7.57 -12.13
CA GLY A 53 5.28 -8.50 -13.26
C GLY A 53 3.95 -9.26 -13.27
N TRP A 54 3.68 -9.93 -14.39
CA TRP A 54 2.42 -10.62 -14.64
C TRP A 54 2.07 -11.74 -13.66
N ARG A 55 3.09 -12.47 -13.16
CA ARG A 55 2.86 -13.60 -12.23
C ARG A 55 2.35 -13.11 -10.87
N ALA A 56 2.96 -12.06 -10.32
CA ALA A 56 2.56 -11.48 -9.05
C ALA A 56 1.20 -10.77 -9.17
N TYR A 57 0.95 -10.08 -10.29
CA TYR A 57 -0.35 -9.51 -10.61
C TYR A 57 -1.45 -10.58 -10.63
N GLY A 58 -1.23 -11.71 -11.33
CA GLY A 58 -2.19 -12.82 -11.37
C GLY A 58 -2.49 -13.42 -10.00
N HIS A 59 -1.49 -13.49 -9.11
CA HIS A 59 -1.70 -13.94 -7.73
C HIS A 59 -2.58 -12.96 -6.95
N THR A 60 -2.35 -11.66 -7.08
CA THR A 60 -3.19 -10.64 -6.45
C THR A 60 -4.62 -10.68 -7.00
N MET A 61 -4.78 -10.87 -8.33
CA MET A 61 -6.10 -10.96 -8.98
C MET A 61 -6.92 -12.17 -8.54
N ARG A 62 -6.28 -13.30 -8.20
CA ARG A 62 -6.98 -14.47 -7.64
C ARG A 62 -7.66 -14.16 -6.31
N PHE A 63 -7.13 -13.21 -5.56
CA PHE A 63 -7.72 -12.76 -4.29
C PHE A 63 -8.73 -11.63 -4.50
N VAL A 64 -8.39 -10.66 -5.33
CA VAL A 64 -9.21 -9.46 -5.61
C VAL A 64 -10.47 -9.81 -6.39
N GLY A 65 -10.40 -10.76 -7.33
CA GLY A 65 -11.54 -11.18 -8.15
C GLY A 65 -12.72 -11.73 -7.37
N PRO A 66 -12.55 -12.74 -6.51
CA PRO A 66 -13.63 -13.24 -5.65
C PRO A 66 -14.19 -12.17 -4.72
N MET A 67 -13.34 -11.26 -4.20
CA MET A 67 -13.76 -10.16 -3.35
C MET A 67 -14.62 -9.15 -4.10
N PHE A 68 -14.27 -8.83 -5.36
CA PHE A 68 -15.11 -8.03 -6.24
C PHE A 68 -16.50 -8.65 -6.41
N LEU A 69 -16.54 -9.95 -6.76
CA LEU A 69 -17.79 -10.67 -6.97
C LEU A 69 -18.65 -10.70 -5.70
N LEU A 70 -18.02 -10.92 -4.55
CA LEU A 70 -18.71 -10.93 -3.27
C LEU A 70 -19.38 -9.60 -2.97
N ILE A 71 -18.68 -8.49 -3.15
CA ILE A 71 -19.23 -7.14 -2.88
C ILE A 71 -20.30 -6.77 -3.92
N ALA A 72 -20.04 -7.08 -5.19
CA ALA A 72 -21.00 -6.81 -6.27
C ALA A 72 -22.32 -7.53 -6.08
N LEU A 73 -22.29 -8.77 -5.53
CA LEU A 73 -23.49 -9.57 -5.24
C LEU A 73 -24.10 -9.23 -3.88
N ALA A 74 -23.30 -8.93 -2.87
CA ALA A 74 -23.80 -8.63 -1.53
C ALA A 74 -24.66 -7.37 -1.52
N ASN A 75 -24.26 -6.35 -2.28
CA ASN A 75 -24.95 -5.07 -2.27
C ASN A 75 -26.43 -5.16 -2.72
N PRO A 76 -26.78 -5.73 -3.88
CA PRO A 76 -28.19 -5.91 -4.24
C PRO A 76 -28.95 -6.88 -3.31
N LEU A 77 -28.25 -7.79 -2.59
CA LEU A 77 -28.89 -8.69 -1.64
C LEU A 77 -29.30 -7.98 -0.34
N PHE A 78 -28.52 -7.00 0.12
CA PHE A 78 -28.77 -6.31 1.39
C PHE A 78 -29.44 -4.93 1.21
N ASN A 79 -29.29 -4.31 0.05
CA ASN A 79 -29.78 -2.97 -0.20
C ASN A 79 -30.84 -2.97 -1.30
N HIS A 80 -32.09 -2.72 -0.89
CA HIS A 80 -33.26 -2.74 -1.75
C HIS A 80 -33.77 -1.32 -2.11
N ARG A 81 -32.92 -0.31 -1.96
CA ARG A 81 -33.24 1.09 -2.26
C ARG A 81 -33.03 1.35 -3.75
N GLY A 82 -34.00 1.95 -4.40
CA GLY A 82 -33.98 2.33 -5.81
C GLY A 82 -35.37 2.45 -6.40
N VAL A 83 -35.49 3.07 -7.55
CA VAL A 83 -36.75 3.31 -8.25
C VAL A 83 -37.00 2.34 -9.39
N THR A 84 -35.91 1.88 -10.06
CA THR A 84 -36.03 0.97 -11.20
C THR A 84 -35.97 -0.48 -10.76
N MET A 85 -37.14 -1.16 -10.76
CA MET A 85 -37.25 -2.58 -10.44
C MET A 85 -36.80 -3.43 -11.62
N LEU A 86 -35.86 -4.37 -11.37
CA LEU A 86 -35.47 -5.39 -12.34
C LEU A 86 -36.31 -6.65 -12.20
N PHE A 87 -36.40 -7.20 -11.00
CA PHE A 87 -37.16 -8.39 -10.68
C PHE A 87 -37.46 -8.46 -9.18
N THR A 88 -38.49 -9.22 -8.82
CA THR A 88 -38.92 -9.42 -7.44
C THR A 88 -38.78 -10.89 -7.09
N ILE A 89 -38.00 -11.23 -6.06
CA ILE A 89 -37.91 -12.58 -5.52
C ILE A 89 -38.30 -12.51 -4.05
N ASN A 90 -39.29 -13.33 -3.65
CA ASN A 90 -39.71 -13.47 -2.26
C ASN A 90 -40.08 -12.14 -1.57
N HIS A 91 -40.82 -11.28 -2.26
CA HIS A 91 -41.22 -9.93 -1.83
C HIS A 91 -40.07 -8.90 -1.67
N LEU A 92 -38.85 -9.28 -2.05
CA LEU A 92 -37.70 -8.37 -2.08
C LEU A 92 -37.52 -7.81 -3.49
N TRP A 93 -37.35 -6.50 -3.58
CA TRP A 93 -37.19 -5.79 -4.85
C TRP A 93 -35.72 -5.60 -5.17
N TYR A 94 -35.29 -6.19 -6.26
CA TYR A 94 -33.92 -6.01 -6.77
C TYR A 94 -33.94 -4.87 -7.76
N THR A 95 -33.17 -3.82 -7.45
CA THR A 95 -33.13 -2.56 -8.23
C THR A 95 -31.85 -2.45 -9.04
N LEU A 96 -31.92 -1.84 -10.21
CA LEU A 96 -30.78 -1.61 -11.08
C LEU A 96 -29.73 -0.74 -10.39
N GLU A 97 -30.19 0.23 -9.61
CA GLU A 97 -29.34 1.14 -8.83
C GLU A 97 -28.46 0.36 -7.83
N ALA A 98 -29.02 -0.62 -7.15
CA ALA A 98 -28.29 -1.44 -6.18
C ALA A 98 -27.19 -2.30 -6.86
N VAL A 99 -27.49 -2.84 -8.04
CA VAL A 99 -26.51 -3.61 -8.83
C VAL A 99 -25.37 -2.70 -9.32
N CYS A 100 -25.70 -1.54 -9.89
CA CYS A 100 -24.69 -0.59 -10.37
C CYS A 100 -23.82 -0.07 -9.23
N TYR A 101 -24.41 0.28 -8.10
CA TYR A 101 -23.67 0.69 -6.91
C TYR A 101 -22.77 -0.44 -6.41
N GLY A 102 -23.25 -1.70 -6.40
CA GLY A 102 -22.46 -2.86 -6.03
C GLY A 102 -21.25 -3.08 -6.92
N LEU A 103 -21.41 -2.92 -8.23
CA LEU A 103 -20.30 -3.00 -9.19
C LEU A 103 -19.28 -1.89 -9.00
N VAL A 104 -19.73 -0.64 -8.82
CA VAL A 104 -18.83 0.50 -8.64
C VAL A 104 -18.10 0.42 -7.30
N SER A 105 -18.80 0.10 -6.21
CA SER A 105 -18.18 -0.05 -4.89
C SER A 105 -17.20 -1.22 -4.84
N GLY A 106 -17.55 -2.36 -5.45
CA GLY A 106 -16.66 -3.50 -5.59
C GLY A 106 -15.39 -3.16 -6.38
N CYS A 107 -15.54 -2.49 -7.52
CA CYS A 107 -14.41 -2.05 -8.33
C CYS A 107 -13.54 -1.02 -7.59
N SER A 108 -14.15 -0.10 -6.84
CA SER A 108 -13.44 0.88 -6.02
C SER A 108 -12.58 0.21 -4.95
N LEU A 109 -13.13 -0.77 -4.23
CA LEU A 109 -12.34 -1.51 -3.22
C LEU A 109 -11.21 -2.30 -3.87
N CYS A 110 -11.45 -2.92 -5.03
CA CYS A 110 -10.41 -3.61 -5.79
C CYS A 110 -9.29 -2.66 -6.23
N ALA A 111 -9.65 -1.45 -6.70
CA ALA A 111 -8.66 -0.43 -7.05
C ALA A 111 -7.83 -0.02 -5.84
N VAL A 112 -8.46 0.19 -4.69
CA VAL A 112 -7.77 0.54 -3.42
C VAL A 112 -6.80 -0.57 -3.01
N ILE A 113 -7.22 -1.85 -3.04
CA ILE A 113 -6.34 -2.99 -2.70
C ILE A 113 -5.14 -3.04 -3.67
N MET A 114 -5.38 -2.83 -4.97
CA MET A 114 -4.30 -2.80 -5.96
C MET A 114 -3.32 -1.64 -5.70
N TRP A 115 -3.80 -0.45 -5.35
CA TRP A 115 -2.94 0.66 -4.96
C TRP A 115 -2.16 0.39 -3.69
N PHE A 116 -2.76 -0.26 -2.69
CA PHE A 116 -2.05 -0.68 -1.48
C PHE A 116 -0.94 -1.69 -1.76
N THR A 117 -1.16 -2.64 -2.67
CA THR A 117 -0.10 -3.58 -3.05
C THR A 117 1.07 -2.88 -3.75
N CYS A 118 0.79 -1.86 -4.57
CA CYS A 118 1.83 -1.02 -5.17
C CYS A 118 2.54 -0.17 -4.11
N TYR A 119 1.80 0.41 -3.17
CA TYR A 119 2.35 1.17 -2.04
C TYR A 119 3.35 0.34 -1.22
N GLN A 120 2.98 -0.88 -0.81
CA GLN A 120 3.85 -1.76 -0.03
C GLN A 120 5.16 -2.11 -0.73
N GLU A 121 5.15 -2.17 -2.06
CA GLU A 121 6.33 -2.46 -2.86
C GLU A 121 7.27 -1.26 -3.01
N VAL A 122 6.71 -0.06 -3.12
CA VAL A 122 7.46 1.20 -3.29
C VAL A 122 7.94 1.77 -1.96
N MET A 123 7.07 1.70 -0.92
CA MET A 123 7.31 2.29 0.38
C MET A 123 7.88 1.25 1.33
N THR A 124 9.20 1.12 1.35
CA THR A 124 9.91 0.24 2.29
C THR A 124 9.88 0.79 3.72
N SER A 125 10.10 -0.09 4.71
CA SER A 125 10.16 0.30 6.12
C SER A 125 11.17 1.42 6.38
N ASP A 126 12.31 1.42 5.68
CA ASP A 126 13.36 2.42 5.84
C ASP A 126 12.90 3.82 5.35
N LYS A 127 12.14 3.87 4.24
CA LYS A 127 11.57 5.12 3.72
C LYS A 127 10.51 5.68 4.67
N PHE A 128 9.68 4.80 5.20
CA PHE A 128 8.67 5.17 6.18
C PHE A 128 9.32 5.74 7.45
N LEU A 129 10.33 5.05 7.98
CA LEU A 129 11.09 5.52 9.12
C LEU A 129 11.80 6.86 8.88
N TYR A 130 12.36 7.05 7.69
CA TYR A 130 12.98 8.33 7.33
C TYR A 130 11.97 9.48 7.38
N LEU A 131 10.75 9.26 6.87
CA LEU A 131 9.72 10.30 6.82
C LEU A 131 9.22 10.68 8.22
N PHE A 132 8.97 9.68 9.07
CA PHE A 132 8.46 9.88 10.43
C PHE A 132 9.56 10.08 11.48
N GLY A 133 10.81 9.85 11.12
CA GLY A 133 11.95 9.98 12.03
C GLY A 133 12.25 11.40 12.47
N LYS A 134 11.94 12.40 11.63
CA LYS A 134 12.14 13.82 11.97
C LYS A 134 11.18 14.31 13.06
N PRO A 135 9.85 14.12 12.95
CA PRO A 135 8.92 14.58 13.98
C PRO A 135 9.01 13.77 15.29
N PHE A 136 9.34 12.47 15.19
CA PHE A 136 9.39 11.58 16.36
C PHE A 136 10.73 10.83 16.47
N PRO A 137 11.83 11.51 16.84
CA PRO A 137 13.15 10.92 16.81
C PRO A 137 13.36 9.76 17.80
N GLY A 138 12.68 9.79 18.95
CA GLY A 138 12.73 8.71 19.95
C GLY A 138 12.06 7.42 19.46
N THR A 139 10.85 7.55 18.94
CA THR A 139 10.09 6.40 18.39
C THR A 139 10.76 5.83 17.15
N SER A 140 11.32 6.67 16.28
CA SER A 140 12.07 6.23 15.10
C SER A 140 13.28 5.37 15.48
N LEU A 141 14.03 5.76 16.51
CA LEU A 141 15.15 4.97 17.03
C LEU A 141 14.66 3.61 17.56
N LEU A 142 13.60 3.62 18.36
CA LEU A 142 13.04 2.40 18.95
C LEU A 142 12.59 1.42 17.86
N ILE A 143 11.88 1.93 16.83
CA ILE A 143 11.45 1.10 15.68
C ILE A 143 12.66 0.57 14.90
N THR A 144 13.68 1.41 14.65
CA THR A 144 14.88 0.96 13.93
C THR A 144 15.60 -0.14 14.69
N MET A 145 15.71 -0.02 16.01
CA MET A 145 16.31 -1.05 16.86
C MET A 145 15.48 -2.33 16.85
N THR A 146 14.15 -2.23 16.96
CA THR A 146 13.27 -3.42 16.92
C THR A 146 13.33 -4.12 15.58
N LEU A 147 13.31 -3.40 14.45
CA LEU A 147 13.44 -3.99 13.12
C LEU A 147 14.78 -4.70 12.93
N ARG A 148 15.87 -4.15 13.47
CA ARG A 148 17.18 -4.82 13.47
C ARG A 148 17.20 -6.04 14.38
N PHE A 149 16.47 -6.00 15.50
CA PHE A 149 16.43 -7.08 16.49
C PHE A 149 15.65 -8.31 16.02
N ILE A 150 14.64 -8.13 15.15
CA ILE A 150 13.83 -9.24 14.63
C ILE A 150 14.65 -10.32 13.93
N PRO A 151 15.55 -10.03 12.95
CA PRO A 151 16.41 -11.03 12.33
C PRO A 151 17.34 -11.73 13.34
N GLN A 152 17.89 -11.00 14.30
CA GLN A 152 18.73 -11.53 15.36
C GLN A 152 17.97 -12.51 16.26
N LEU A 153 16.75 -12.15 16.68
CA LEU A 153 15.88 -13.05 17.44
C LEU A 153 15.52 -14.32 16.65
N GLN A 154 15.29 -14.20 15.36
CA GLN A 154 15.03 -15.37 14.51
C GLN A 154 16.25 -16.30 14.41
N GLN A 155 17.45 -15.74 14.36
CA GLN A 155 18.70 -16.51 14.36
C GLN A 155 18.90 -17.19 15.70
N ASN A 156 18.83 -16.46 16.82
CA ASN A 156 18.96 -17.01 18.18
C ASN A 156 17.93 -18.13 18.43
N ARG A 157 16.68 -17.93 17.96
CA ARG A 157 15.65 -18.96 18.04
C ARG A 157 16.02 -20.25 17.28
N ARG A 158 16.65 -20.13 16.11
CA ARG A 158 17.12 -21.30 15.33
C ARG A 158 18.25 -22.04 16.07
N GLU A 159 19.21 -21.30 16.61
CA GLU A 159 20.33 -21.83 17.38
C GLU A 159 19.87 -22.56 18.65
N ILE A 160 18.98 -21.94 19.44
CA ILE A 160 18.38 -22.56 20.63
C ILE A 160 17.64 -23.85 20.24
N ARG A 161 16.84 -23.81 19.17
CA ARG A 161 16.10 -24.98 18.72
C ARG A 161 17.03 -26.12 18.27
N GLN A 162 18.10 -25.82 17.56
CA GLN A 162 19.10 -26.78 17.13
C GLN A 162 19.82 -27.41 18.33
N SER A 163 20.27 -26.60 19.29
CA SER A 163 20.92 -27.08 20.51
C SER A 163 20.00 -27.98 21.34
N GLN A 164 18.71 -27.64 21.44
CA GLN A 164 17.76 -28.46 22.17
C GLN A 164 17.35 -29.72 21.42
N ALA A 165 17.33 -29.72 20.11
CA ALA A 165 17.07 -30.91 19.31
C ALA A 165 18.17 -31.99 19.48
N MET A 166 19.40 -31.55 19.79
CA MET A 166 20.50 -32.48 20.11
C MET A 166 20.40 -33.11 21.52
N LEU A 167 19.67 -32.45 22.43
CA LEU A 167 19.54 -32.87 23.83
C LEU A 167 18.25 -33.66 24.13
N GLN A 168 17.27 -33.58 23.29
CA GLN A 168 15.96 -34.20 23.52
C GLN A 168 15.47 -34.91 22.27
N GLU A 169 14.98 -36.16 22.43
CA GLU A 169 14.09 -36.77 21.46
C GLU A 169 12.81 -35.96 21.36
N GLU A 170 12.40 -35.62 20.12
CA GLU A 170 11.16 -34.87 19.88
C GLU A 170 9.99 -35.64 20.48
N GLY A 171 9.43 -35.12 21.59
CA GLY A 171 8.26 -35.69 22.22
C GLY A 171 7.07 -35.73 21.25
N THR A 172 6.48 -36.90 21.08
CA THR A 172 5.32 -37.13 20.18
C THR A 172 4.04 -36.48 20.69
N ARG A 173 3.95 -36.13 21.99
CA ARG A 173 2.76 -35.55 22.61
C ARG A 173 2.73 -34.03 22.50
N LEU A 174 1.58 -33.45 22.20
CA LEU A 174 1.37 -32.00 22.05
C LEU A 174 1.79 -31.22 23.30
N LEU A 175 1.54 -31.74 24.50
CA LEU A 175 1.94 -31.12 25.77
C LEU A 175 3.48 -31.02 25.94
N GLN A 176 4.22 -32.02 25.49
CA GLN A 176 5.68 -32.02 25.51
C GLN A 176 6.24 -30.98 24.52
N ARG A 177 5.63 -30.87 23.34
CA ARG A 177 5.99 -29.83 22.34
C ARG A 177 5.72 -28.41 22.85
N LEU A 178 4.62 -28.21 23.57
CA LEU A 178 4.31 -26.93 24.22
C LEU A 178 5.32 -26.60 25.32
N GLY A 179 5.67 -27.57 26.17
CA GLY A 179 6.65 -27.39 27.24
C GLY A 179 8.04 -27.04 26.69
N SER A 180 8.50 -27.71 25.63
CA SER A 180 9.77 -27.39 24.96
C SER A 180 9.74 -26.00 24.31
N SER A 181 8.63 -25.62 23.70
CA SER A 181 8.46 -24.28 23.10
C SER A 181 8.50 -23.17 24.15
N LEU A 182 7.86 -23.37 25.30
CA LEU A 182 7.90 -22.42 26.41
C LEU A 182 9.31 -22.28 27.01
N ARG A 183 10.05 -23.39 27.14
CA ARG A 183 11.44 -23.35 27.58
C ARG A 183 12.32 -22.57 26.62
N ASN A 184 12.17 -22.83 25.30
CA ASN A 184 12.89 -22.08 24.26
C ASN A 184 12.58 -20.59 24.30
N LEU A 185 11.31 -20.24 24.54
CA LEU A 185 10.88 -18.84 24.68
C LEU A 185 11.51 -18.20 25.93
N SER A 186 11.57 -18.91 27.05
CA SER A 186 12.19 -18.41 28.28
C SER A 186 13.68 -18.10 28.09
N VAL A 187 14.43 -19.04 27.47
CA VAL A 187 15.85 -18.82 27.13
C VAL A 187 16.02 -17.63 26.20
N LEU A 188 15.20 -17.55 25.15
CA LEU A 188 15.24 -16.45 24.19
C LEU A 188 14.98 -15.10 24.86
N LEU A 189 14.02 -15.03 25.80
CA LEU A 189 13.71 -13.81 26.54
C LEU A 189 14.89 -13.39 27.43
N THR A 190 15.50 -14.34 28.15
CA THR A 190 16.69 -14.06 29.01
C THR A 190 17.83 -13.49 28.18
N MET A 191 18.21 -14.15 27.07
CA MET A 191 19.24 -13.67 26.16
C MET A 191 18.90 -12.29 25.56
N SER A 192 17.63 -12.06 25.27
CA SER A 192 17.16 -10.76 24.71
C SER A 192 17.25 -9.63 25.72
N MET A 193 16.94 -9.90 27.00
CA MET A 193 17.07 -8.90 28.06
C MET A 193 18.54 -8.57 28.32
N GLU A 194 19.42 -9.57 28.34
CA GLU A 194 20.87 -9.36 28.48
C GLU A 194 21.41 -8.50 27.33
N ALA A 195 21.12 -8.87 26.09
CA ALA A 195 21.51 -8.09 24.91
C ALA A 195 20.95 -6.66 24.90
N ALA A 196 19.76 -6.45 25.47
CA ALA A 196 19.17 -5.11 25.60
C ALA A 196 19.96 -4.25 26.59
N VAL A 197 20.38 -4.79 27.75
CA VAL A 197 21.21 -4.09 28.74
C VAL A 197 22.58 -3.74 28.14
N GLU A 198 23.26 -4.70 27.50
CA GLU A 198 24.55 -4.44 26.83
C GLU A 198 24.43 -3.37 25.74
N THR A 199 23.35 -3.40 24.95
CA THR A 199 23.05 -2.37 23.96
C THR A 199 22.88 -1.01 24.59
N ALA A 200 22.12 -0.91 25.70
CA ALA A 200 21.91 0.33 26.41
C ALA A 200 23.22 0.91 26.99
N ASP A 201 24.08 0.07 27.57
CA ASP A 201 25.36 0.50 28.09
C ASP A 201 26.33 0.93 26.97
N SER A 202 26.37 0.20 25.87
CA SER A 202 27.11 0.61 24.68
C SER A 202 26.63 1.95 24.13
N MET A 203 25.33 2.22 24.14
CA MET A 203 24.77 3.50 23.72
C MET A 203 25.17 4.65 24.66
N LYS A 204 25.11 4.43 25.96
CA LYS A 204 25.58 5.40 26.96
C LYS A 204 27.07 5.71 26.79
N ALA A 205 27.90 4.68 26.60
CA ALA A 205 29.33 4.85 26.36
C ALA A 205 29.63 5.67 25.09
N ARG A 206 28.78 5.59 24.07
CA ARG A 206 28.86 6.40 22.84
C ARG A 206 28.29 7.82 23.00
N GLY A 207 27.88 8.21 24.20
CA GLY A 207 27.36 9.55 24.50
C GLY A 207 25.89 9.76 24.12
N TYR A 208 25.09 8.68 24.05
CA TYR A 208 23.65 8.82 23.83
C TYR A 208 23.02 9.63 24.97
N GLY A 209 22.31 10.68 24.61
CA GLY A 209 21.67 11.60 25.57
C GLY A 209 22.55 12.79 26.02
N ALA A 210 23.85 12.81 25.73
CA ALA A 210 24.78 13.87 26.17
C ALA A 210 24.72 15.16 25.35
N LYS A 211 24.33 15.10 24.07
CA LYS A 211 24.28 16.25 23.16
C LYS A 211 23.04 16.23 22.26
N ARG A 212 22.76 17.38 21.60
CA ARG A 212 21.73 17.45 20.56
C ARG A 212 21.98 16.39 19.47
N ARG A 213 20.94 15.65 19.18
CA ARG A 213 20.99 14.52 18.24
C ARG A 213 21.17 14.99 16.80
N THR A 214 22.11 14.43 16.08
CA THR A 214 22.27 14.60 14.64
C THR A 214 21.64 13.41 13.93
N THR A 215 20.95 13.66 12.81
CA THR A 215 20.31 12.63 12.00
C THR A 215 21.08 12.47 10.69
N PHE A 216 21.45 11.23 10.37
CA PHE A 216 22.04 10.94 9.07
C PHE A 216 20.94 10.92 8.00
N HIS A 217 21.10 11.73 6.96
CA HIS A 217 20.14 11.81 5.87
C HIS A 217 20.54 10.86 4.74
N LEU A 218 19.80 9.75 4.61
CA LEU A 218 19.97 8.78 3.52
C LEU A 218 19.44 9.30 2.18
N PHE A 219 18.38 10.10 2.22
CA PHE A 219 17.69 10.61 1.04
C PHE A 219 17.93 12.12 0.91
N ARG A 220 18.37 12.54 -0.29
CA ARG A 220 18.49 13.94 -0.65
C ARG A 220 17.32 14.34 -1.54
N PHE A 221 16.78 15.51 -1.30
CA PHE A 221 15.69 16.06 -2.11
C PHE A 221 16.28 16.78 -3.32
N ASP A 222 16.11 16.21 -4.50
CA ASP A 222 16.66 16.73 -5.76
C ASP A 222 15.64 17.58 -6.52
N GLY A 223 16.13 18.37 -7.51
CA GLY A 223 15.27 19.18 -8.38
C GLY A 223 14.29 18.33 -9.23
N ARG A 224 14.57 17.04 -9.44
CA ARG A 224 13.64 16.08 -10.06
C ARG A 224 12.46 15.79 -9.14
N ASP A 225 12.73 15.60 -7.85
CA ASP A 225 11.71 15.33 -6.84
C ASP A 225 10.78 16.53 -6.67
N ALA A 226 11.34 17.75 -6.69
CA ALA A 226 10.55 18.98 -6.62
C ALA A 226 9.60 19.14 -7.81
N ARG A 227 10.07 18.86 -9.02
CA ARG A 227 9.23 18.93 -10.24
C ARG A 227 8.13 17.85 -10.24
N THR A 228 8.46 16.61 -9.88
CA THR A 228 7.46 15.53 -9.80
C THR A 228 6.44 15.80 -8.71
N LEU A 229 6.86 16.29 -7.55
CA LEU A 229 5.94 16.67 -6.48
C LEU A 229 5.03 17.82 -6.90
N GLY A 230 5.60 18.87 -7.52
CA GLY A 230 4.83 20.00 -8.03
C GLY A 230 3.78 19.58 -9.06
N LEU A 231 4.14 18.69 -9.98
CA LEU A 231 3.20 18.15 -10.97
C LEU A 231 2.08 17.32 -10.30
N ILE A 232 2.44 16.45 -9.37
CA ILE A 232 1.46 15.64 -8.63
C ILE A 232 0.48 16.53 -7.87
N LEU A 233 0.98 17.54 -7.15
CA LEU A 233 0.15 18.46 -6.38
C LEU A 233 -0.73 19.34 -7.27
N ALA A 234 -0.22 19.81 -8.40
CA ALA A 234 -0.99 20.60 -9.36
C ALA A 234 -2.15 19.79 -9.95
N VAL A 235 -1.87 18.58 -10.44
CA VAL A 235 -2.89 17.71 -11.04
C VAL A 235 -3.91 17.26 -9.99
N ALA A 236 -3.47 16.86 -8.80
CA ALA A 236 -4.36 16.49 -7.71
C ALA A 236 -5.19 17.69 -7.22
N GLY A 237 -4.60 18.88 -7.16
CA GLY A 237 -5.29 20.12 -6.83
C GLY A 237 -6.45 20.43 -7.78
N VAL A 238 -6.24 20.28 -9.10
CA VAL A 238 -7.30 20.41 -10.10
C VAL A 238 -8.42 19.37 -9.87
N CYS A 239 -8.07 18.12 -9.57
CA CYS A 239 -9.06 17.09 -9.29
C CYS A 239 -9.87 17.39 -8.01
N ILE A 240 -9.20 17.84 -6.95
CA ILE A 240 -9.83 18.19 -5.66
C ILE A 240 -10.74 19.39 -5.82
N THR A 241 -10.32 20.45 -6.51
CA THR A 241 -11.14 21.64 -6.75
C THR A 241 -12.34 21.30 -7.63
N ALA A 242 -12.16 20.55 -8.72
CA ALA A 242 -13.26 20.10 -9.55
C ALA A 242 -14.28 19.26 -8.74
N ARG A 243 -13.80 18.41 -7.84
CA ARG A 243 -14.65 17.63 -6.93
C ARG A 243 -15.41 18.52 -5.94
N ALA A 244 -14.77 19.56 -5.39
CA ALA A 244 -15.40 20.52 -4.48
C ALA A 244 -16.54 21.32 -5.17
N PHE A 245 -16.41 21.57 -6.47
CA PHE A 245 -17.48 22.18 -7.28
C PHE A 245 -18.58 21.18 -7.71
N GLY A 246 -18.56 19.95 -7.20
CA GLY A 246 -19.59 18.94 -7.48
C GLY A 246 -19.41 18.18 -8.80
N HIS A 247 -18.30 18.41 -9.55
CA HIS A 247 -18.03 17.66 -10.77
C HIS A 247 -17.57 16.23 -10.46
N GLY A 248 -18.03 15.26 -11.26
CA GLY A 248 -17.71 13.85 -11.05
C GLY A 248 -18.37 13.22 -9.83
N TYR A 249 -19.46 13.82 -9.33
CA TYR A 249 -20.33 13.20 -8.34
C TYR A 249 -21.47 12.46 -9.03
N MET A 250 -21.79 11.28 -8.57
CA MET A 250 -22.93 10.50 -9.02
C MET A 250 -23.67 9.96 -7.79
N GLU A 251 -24.94 10.34 -7.68
CA GLU A 251 -25.85 9.75 -6.69
C GLU A 251 -26.52 8.52 -7.31
N PHE A 252 -26.41 7.41 -6.57
CA PHE A 252 -27.01 6.14 -6.99
C PHE A 252 -28.42 5.97 -6.40
N TYR A 253 -28.73 6.68 -5.30
CA TYR A 253 -29.99 6.58 -4.59
C TYR A 253 -30.63 7.95 -4.37
N PRO A 254 -31.97 8.10 -4.45
CA PRO A 254 -32.99 7.08 -4.77
C PRO A 254 -33.07 6.73 -6.27
N ALA A 255 -32.62 7.62 -7.15
CA ALA A 255 -32.54 7.42 -8.59
C ALA A 255 -31.15 7.75 -9.08
N MET A 256 -30.67 7.03 -10.10
CA MET A 256 -29.38 7.37 -10.72
C MET A 256 -29.44 8.75 -11.33
N THR A 257 -28.57 9.66 -10.89
CA THR A 257 -28.36 10.90 -11.61
C THR A 257 -27.82 10.58 -13.02
N PRO A 258 -28.41 11.15 -14.09
CA PRO A 258 -27.85 10.94 -15.42
C PRO A 258 -26.43 11.43 -15.44
N VAL A 259 -25.55 10.68 -16.12
CA VAL A 259 -24.15 11.06 -16.30
C VAL A 259 -24.12 12.34 -17.13
N VAL A 260 -24.25 13.48 -16.48
CA VAL A 260 -24.16 14.79 -17.16
C VAL A 260 -22.68 15.02 -17.46
N LEU A 261 -22.28 14.65 -18.65
CA LEU A 261 -20.94 14.86 -19.20
C LEU A 261 -20.82 16.33 -19.65
N GLY A 262 -20.81 17.27 -18.72
CA GLY A 262 -20.43 18.65 -19.00
C GLY A 262 -18.94 18.76 -19.36
N SER A 263 -18.56 19.77 -20.14
CA SER A 263 -17.14 19.97 -20.57
C SER A 263 -16.18 20.03 -19.38
N SER A 264 -16.61 20.54 -18.24
CA SER A 264 -15.83 20.61 -17.00
C SER A 264 -15.64 19.22 -16.34
N SER A 265 -16.58 18.29 -16.50
CA SER A 265 -16.40 16.91 -16.03
C SER A 265 -15.38 16.13 -16.87
N TYR A 266 -15.32 16.37 -18.17
CA TYR A 266 -14.28 15.77 -19.02
C TYR A 266 -12.87 16.21 -18.62
N THR A 267 -12.69 17.50 -18.33
CA THR A 267 -11.37 18.00 -17.89
C THR A 267 -10.94 17.31 -16.58
N MET A 268 -11.83 17.13 -15.62
CA MET A 268 -11.56 16.39 -14.40
C MET A 268 -11.14 14.95 -14.69
N PHE A 269 -11.86 14.23 -15.56
CA PHE A 269 -11.52 12.83 -15.89
C PHE A 269 -10.18 12.69 -16.58
N ILE A 270 -9.79 13.65 -17.44
CA ILE A 270 -8.49 13.67 -18.10
C ILE A 270 -7.37 13.87 -17.08
N PHE A 271 -7.49 14.88 -16.20
CA PHE A 271 -6.48 15.11 -15.15
C PHE A 271 -6.39 13.94 -14.17
N TYR A 272 -7.54 13.34 -13.84
CA TYR A 272 -7.58 12.14 -13.01
C TYR A 272 -6.88 10.96 -13.69
N ALA A 273 -7.13 10.72 -14.96
CA ALA A 273 -6.43 9.71 -15.74
C ALA A 273 -4.92 9.96 -15.76
N VAL A 274 -4.50 11.19 -16.03
CA VAL A 274 -3.07 11.57 -15.99
C VAL A 274 -2.45 11.22 -14.64
N LEU A 275 -3.12 11.54 -13.53
CA LEU A 275 -2.63 11.22 -12.19
C LEU A 275 -2.48 9.72 -11.96
N MET A 276 -3.49 8.92 -12.37
CA MET A 276 -3.48 7.46 -12.18
C MET A 276 -2.42 6.75 -13.04
N PHE A 277 -2.20 7.23 -14.27
CA PHE A 277 -1.22 6.63 -15.17
C PHE A 277 0.19 7.20 -15.03
N LEU A 278 0.38 8.28 -14.29
CA LEU A 278 1.66 8.98 -14.11
C LEU A 278 2.82 8.04 -13.68
N PRO A 279 2.71 7.20 -12.63
CA PRO A 279 3.81 6.34 -12.23
C PRO A 279 4.15 5.29 -13.29
N GLY A 280 3.14 4.71 -13.94
CA GLY A 280 3.35 3.77 -15.03
C GLY A 280 4.08 4.40 -16.23
N ILE A 281 3.76 5.66 -16.57
CA ILE A 281 4.43 6.42 -17.63
C ILE A 281 5.88 6.71 -17.25
N LEU A 282 6.13 7.15 -16.03
CA LEU A 282 7.49 7.43 -15.53
C LEU A 282 8.38 6.18 -15.54
N GLU A 283 7.86 5.05 -15.06
CA GLU A 283 8.57 3.75 -15.10
C GLU A 283 8.84 3.27 -16.53
N THR A 284 7.87 3.41 -17.44
CA THR A 284 8.07 3.02 -18.85
C THR A 284 9.10 3.89 -19.55
N LYS A 285 9.07 5.21 -19.33
CA LYS A 285 10.02 6.16 -19.89
C LYS A 285 11.46 5.84 -19.45
N GLU A 286 11.64 5.53 -18.18
CA GLU A 286 12.94 5.16 -17.64
C GLU A 286 13.42 3.80 -18.18
N ALA A 287 12.55 2.82 -18.25
CA ALA A 287 12.87 1.51 -18.82
C ALA A 287 13.30 1.60 -20.30
N ILE A 288 12.67 2.48 -21.08
CA ILE A 288 13.05 2.72 -22.48
C ILE A 288 14.43 3.41 -22.52
N ARG A 289 14.67 4.37 -21.65
CA ARG A 289 15.93 5.11 -21.57
C ARG A 289 17.12 4.19 -21.23
N TRP A 290 16.94 3.25 -20.29
CA TRP A 290 17.96 2.26 -19.95
C TRP A 290 18.25 1.30 -21.11
N ARG A 291 17.22 0.88 -21.84
CA ARG A 291 17.41 0.08 -23.06
C ARG A 291 18.22 0.81 -24.15
N SER A 292 18.05 2.11 -24.30
CA SER A 292 18.80 2.90 -25.27
C SER A 292 20.28 3.07 -24.89
N TYR A 293 20.64 2.92 -23.61
CA TYR A 293 22.05 2.92 -23.15
C TYR A 293 22.73 1.55 -23.22
N GLY A 294 22.09 0.53 -23.82
CA GLY A 294 22.69 -0.79 -24.04
C GLY A 294 22.90 -1.65 -22.80
N LEU A 295 22.37 -1.21 -21.66
CA LEU A 295 22.38 -2.00 -20.44
C LEU A 295 21.17 -2.97 -20.46
N ASN A 296 21.36 -4.12 -21.09
CA ASN A 296 20.42 -5.24 -20.98
C ASN A 296 20.45 -5.77 -19.54
N THR A 297 19.44 -5.43 -18.76
CA THR A 297 19.14 -6.06 -17.47
C THR A 297 18.07 -7.13 -17.65
#